data_102a3455801ad6066ae75e11c538a616
#
_entry.id   102a3455801ad6066ae75e11c538a616
#
_cell.length_a   1.000
_cell.length_b   1.000
_cell.length_c   1.000
_cell.angle_alpha   90.00
_cell.angle_beta   90.00
_cell.angle_gamma   90.00
#
_symmetry.space_group_name_H-M   'P 1'
#
loop_
_entity.id
_entity.type
_entity.pdbx_description
1 polymer ?
#
loop_
_entity_poly.entity_id
_entity_poly.type
_entity_poly.pdbx_seq_one_letter_code
_entity_poly.pdbx_strand_id
1 'polypeptide(L)'
;MIVIAGIVMLGSCKKKSANPANPVGSNGTITLKVDGTTWNASLSVQAVNSSGVINITGSDSNAKQAAVSLYGVTAPGTYQVGPPNAGNMLRWTEGLGQTDTYQASGVIGTGTITVTELSSSKVKGTFSFTGYNTDQTSKQITEGTFEANF
;
A
#
# COMPACT_ATOMS: atom_id res chain seq x y z
N MET A 1 -66.12 -9.51 -23.78
CA MET A 1 -65.56 -9.37 -22.42
C MET A 1 -64.23 -10.07 -22.42
N ILE A 2 -63.13 -9.34 -22.65
CA ILE A 2 -61.80 -9.88 -22.83
C ILE A 2 -61.01 -9.49 -21.56
N VAL A 3 -60.57 -10.48 -20.79
CA VAL A 3 -59.73 -10.30 -19.63
C VAL A 3 -58.26 -10.48 -20.05
N ILE A 4 -57.47 -9.42 -20.01
CA ILE A 4 -56.03 -9.44 -20.27
C ILE A 4 -55.35 -9.63 -18.95
N ALA A 5 -54.70 -10.80 -18.76
CA ALA A 5 -53.84 -11.10 -17.61
C ALA A 5 -52.45 -10.51 -17.87
N GLY A 6 -52.07 -9.48 -17.12
CA GLY A 6 -50.74 -8.91 -17.13
C GLY A 6 -49.74 -9.76 -16.31
N ILE A 7 -48.70 -10.27 -16.96
CA ILE A 7 -47.59 -10.97 -16.32
C ILE A 7 -46.60 -9.91 -15.83
N VAL A 8 -46.47 -9.78 -14.50
CA VAL A 8 -45.42 -8.95 -13.86
C VAL A 8 -44.12 -9.79 -13.76
N MET A 9 -43.16 -9.48 -14.60
CA MET A 9 -41.80 -10.02 -14.50
C MET A 9 -41.04 -9.30 -13.35
N LEU A 10 -40.90 -9.97 -12.21
CA LEU A 10 -40.02 -9.54 -11.15
C LEU A 10 -38.57 -9.84 -11.55
N GLY A 11 -37.87 -8.83 -12.04
CA GLY A 11 -36.45 -8.89 -12.30
C GLY A 11 -35.66 -9.00 -10.98
N SER A 12 -35.20 -10.19 -10.68
CA SER A 12 -34.29 -10.43 -9.53
C SER A 12 -32.91 -9.86 -9.86
N CYS A 13 -32.60 -8.66 -9.36
CA CYS A 13 -31.24 -8.15 -9.33
C CYS A 13 -30.42 -9.03 -8.37
N LYS A 14 -29.62 -9.95 -8.90
CA LYS A 14 -28.56 -10.61 -8.14
C LYS A 14 -27.54 -9.54 -7.74
N LYS A 15 -27.56 -9.16 -6.46
CA LYS A 15 -26.51 -8.37 -5.84
C LYS A 15 -25.21 -9.16 -5.96
N LYS A 16 -24.29 -8.72 -6.83
CA LYS A 16 -22.93 -9.25 -6.84
C LYS A 16 -22.35 -9.00 -5.45
N SER A 17 -22.03 -10.06 -4.75
CA SER A 17 -21.32 -10.00 -3.47
C SER A 17 -20.00 -9.28 -3.74
N ALA A 18 -19.86 -8.05 -3.22
CA ALA A 18 -18.60 -7.34 -3.27
C ALA A 18 -17.60 -8.13 -2.42
N ASN A 19 -16.51 -8.55 -3.04
CA ASN A 19 -15.40 -9.17 -2.33
C ASN A 19 -14.86 -8.15 -1.30
N PRO A 20 -14.86 -8.44 0.02
CA PRO A 20 -14.51 -7.42 1.04
C PRO A 20 -13.03 -7.04 1.07
N ALA A 21 -12.20 -7.55 0.14
CA ALA A 21 -10.76 -7.39 0.16
C ALA A 21 -10.21 -6.26 -0.74
N ASN A 22 -11.05 -5.55 -1.51
CA ASN A 22 -10.56 -4.46 -2.37
C ASN A 22 -11.38 -3.19 -2.10
N PRO A 23 -10.79 -2.14 -1.51
CA PRO A 23 -11.45 -0.85 -1.36
C PRO A 23 -11.80 -0.27 -2.74
N VAL A 24 -12.94 0.41 -2.82
CA VAL A 24 -13.42 1.05 -4.06
C VAL A 24 -12.37 2.05 -4.53
N GLY A 25 -11.82 1.85 -5.73
CA GLY A 25 -10.76 2.70 -6.29
C GLY A 25 -9.32 2.27 -5.94
N SER A 26 -9.13 1.09 -5.34
CA SER A 26 -7.80 0.55 -5.04
C SER A 26 -7.28 -0.32 -6.18
N ASN A 27 -6.07 -0.04 -6.63
CA ASN A 27 -5.36 -0.84 -7.63
C ASN A 27 -4.46 -1.93 -7.01
N GLY A 28 -4.66 -2.24 -5.72
CA GLY A 28 -3.82 -3.22 -5.04
C GLY A 28 -4.12 -3.37 -3.55
N THR A 29 -3.15 -3.92 -2.82
CA THR A 29 -3.18 -4.15 -1.38
C THR A 29 -1.86 -3.75 -0.73
N ILE A 30 -1.91 -3.18 0.48
CA ILE A 30 -0.77 -3.03 1.38
C ILE A 30 -1.20 -3.48 2.77
N THR A 31 -0.40 -4.35 3.37
CA THR A 31 -0.57 -4.78 4.75
C THR A 31 0.76 -4.71 5.49
N LEU A 32 0.74 -4.50 6.79
CA LEU A 32 1.93 -4.47 7.64
C LEU A 32 1.58 -4.62 9.11
N LYS A 33 2.60 -4.77 9.96
CA LYS A 33 2.47 -4.62 11.42
C LYS A 33 3.28 -3.42 11.88
N VAL A 34 2.69 -2.59 12.74
CA VAL A 34 3.35 -1.48 13.45
C VAL A 34 3.48 -1.88 14.90
N ASP A 35 4.70 -2.03 15.39
CA ASP A 35 4.98 -2.50 16.74
C ASP A 35 4.15 -3.75 17.13
N GLY A 36 3.99 -4.68 16.18
CA GLY A 36 3.23 -5.93 16.33
C GLY A 36 1.72 -5.82 16.03
N THR A 37 1.16 -4.62 15.88
CA THR A 37 -0.26 -4.41 15.56
C THR A 37 -0.49 -4.40 14.05
N THR A 38 -1.38 -5.27 13.57
CA THR A 38 -1.71 -5.36 12.14
C THR A 38 -2.45 -4.12 11.64
N TRP A 39 -2.06 -3.64 10.47
CA TRP A 39 -2.73 -2.60 9.71
C TRP A 39 -2.87 -3.01 8.24
N ASN A 40 -3.97 -2.60 7.63
CA ASN A 40 -4.26 -2.81 6.20
C ASN A 40 -4.74 -1.50 5.58
N ALA A 41 -4.28 -1.20 4.37
CA ALA A 41 -4.83 -0.12 3.58
C ALA A 41 -6.27 -0.48 3.17
N SER A 42 -7.25 0.25 3.69
CA SER A 42 -8.67 -0.03 3.49
C SER A 42 -9.40 0.99 2.62
N LEU A 43 -8.77 2.12 2.33
CA LEU A 43 -9.37 3.20 1.55
C LEU A 43 -8.82 3.25 0.12
N SER A 44 -7.50 3.25 -0.03
CA SER A 44 -6.85 3.39 -1.34
C SER A 44 -5.49 2.70 -1.34
N VAL A 45 -5.16 2.01 -2.45
CA VAL A 45 -3.80 1.61 -2.79
C VAL A 45 -3.54 2.03 -4.23
N GLN A 46 -2.41 2.70 -4.45
CA GLN A 46 -2.00 3.19 -5.76
C GLN A 46 -0.51 2.89 -5.99
N ALA A 47 -0.15 2.60 -7.23
CA ALA A 47 1.23 2.54 -7.68
C ALA A 47 1.43 3.43 -8.90
N VAL A 48 2.57 4.11 -8.94
CA VAL A 48 3.01 4.91 -10.08
C VAL A 48 4.43 4.52 -10.41
N ASN A 49 4.71 4.27 -11.67
CA ASN A 49 6.05 4.07 -12.21
C ASN A 49 6.35 5.20 -13.20
N SER A 50 7.20 6.12 -12.83
CA SER A 50 7.55 7.28 -13.63
C SER A 50 9.01 7.66 -13.47
N SER A 51 9.71 7.86 -14.58
CA SER A 51 11.10 8.36 -14.62
C SER A 51 12.08 7.57 -13.75
N GLY A 52 11.91 6.25 -13.65
CA GLY A 52 12.77 5.38 -12.85
C GLY A 52 12.44 5.36 -11.37
N VAL A 53 11.30 5.94 -10.98
CA VAL A 53 10.78 5.93 -9.62
C VAL A 53 9.47 5.16 -9.56
N ILE A 54 9.41 4.15 -8.69
CA ILE A 54 8.19 3.41 -8.39
C ILE A 54 7.73 3.86 -7.01
N ASN A 55 6.55 4.45 -6.92
CA ASN A 55 5.90 4.81 -5.66
C ASN A 55 4.66 3.96 -5.47
N ILE A 56 4.58 3.26 -4.34
CA ILE A 56 3.41 2.50 -3.93
C ILE A 56 2.91 3.14 -2.61
N THR A 57 1.66 3.56 -2.57
CA THR A 57 1.05 4.16 -1.40
C THR A 57 -0.26 3.48 -1.06
N GLY A 58 -0.54 3.35 0.23
CA GLY A 58 -1.82 2.86 0.72
C GLY A 58 -2.27 3.62 1.95
N SER A 59 -3.58 3.83 2.08
CA SER A 59 -4.16 4.59 3.19
C SER A 59 -5.42 3.93 3.76
N ASP A 60 -5.79 4.34 4.96
CA ASP A 60 -7.07 4.02 5.59
C ASP A 60 -7.90 5.28 5.90
N SER A 61 -9.11 5.09 6.40
CA SER A 61 -10.03 6.17 6.77
C SER A 61 -9.63 6.96 8.03
N ASN A 62 -8.60 6.51 8.74
CA ASN A 62 -8.09 7.14 9.96
C ASN A 62 -6.83 7.99 9.71
N ALA A 63 -6.61 8.40 8.45
CA ALA A 63 -5.43 9.14 8.01
C ALA A 63 -4.09 8.40 8.20
N LYS A 64 -4.11 7.08 8.37
CA LYS A 64 -2.89 6.27 8.37
C LYS A 64 -2.49 5.93 6.94
N GLN A 65 -1.18 5.96 6.68
CA GLN A 65 -0.63 5.72 5.35
C GLN A 65 0.69 4.97 5.42
N ALA A 66 0.88 4.03 4.50
CA ALA A 66 2.16 3.43 4.20
C ALA A 66 2.63 3.84 2.80
N ALA A 67 3.93 4.03 2.63
CA ALA A 67 4.54 4.31 1.34
C ALA A 67 5.85 3.54 1.15
N VAL A 68 6.02 2.97 -0.04
CA VAL A 68 7.23 2.31 -0.52
C VAL A 68 7.70 3.05 -1.76
N SER A 69 8.90 3.61 -1.73
CA SER A 69 9.52 4.31 -2.86
C SER A 69 10.80 3.58 -3.29
N LEU A 70 10.85 3.20 -4.55
CA LEU A 70 11.96 2.49 -5.18
C LEU A 70 12.55 3.36 -6.29
N TYR A 71 13.86 3.54 -6.28
CA TYR A 71 14.59 4.37 -7.25
C TYR A 71 15.53 3.52 -8.08
N GLY A 72 15.39 3.61 -9.41
CA GLY A 72 16.24 2.88 -10.35
C GLY A 72 16.06 1.36 -10.32
N VAL A 73 14.97 0.87 -9.75
CA VAL A 73 14.67 -0.56 -9.67
C VAL A 73 13.99 -0.99 -10.97
N THR A 74 14.61 -1.96 -11.64
CA THR A 74 14.16 -2.47 -12.95
C THR A 74 13.88 -3.97 -12.97
N ALA A 75 14.14 -4.67 -11.86
CA ALA A 75 13.95 -6.11 -11.76
C ALA A 75 13.53 -6.53 -10.35
N PRO A 76 12.96 -7.74 -10.17
CA PRO A 76 12.82 -8.38 -8.85
C PRO A 76 14.18 -8.49 -8.15
N GLY A 77 14.18 -8.36 -6.82
CA GLY A 77 15.39 -8.38 -6.00
C GLY A 77 15.17 -7.81 -4.62
N THR A 78 16.22 -7.81 -3.81
CA THR A 78 16.22 -7.26 -2.46
C THR A 78 17.02 -5.95 -2.43
N TYR A 79 16.38 -4.90 -1.94
CA TYR A 79 16.88 -3.53 -1.94
C TYR A 79 16.95 -3.00 -0.51
N GLN A 80 18.11 -2.49 -0.13
CA GLN A 80 18.32 -1.92 1.19
C GLN A 80 17.82 -0.48 1.26
N VAL A 81 17.35 -0.08 2.44
CA VAL A 81 16.93 1.28 2.78
C VAL A 81 17.69 1.73 4.02
N GLY A 82 18.17 2.94 4.04
CA GLY A 82 18.96 3.49 5.13
C GLY A 82 20.40 3.77 4.74
N PRO A 83 21.16 4.51 5.56
CA PRO A 83 22.55 4.84 5.29
C PRO A 83 23.42 3.56 5.16
N PRO A 84 24.35 3.49 4.17
CA PRO A 84 24.69 4.51 3.19
C PRO A 84 23.86 4.44 1.88
N ASN A 85 22.77 3.67 1.84
CA ASN A 85 22.00 3.41 0.63
C ASN A 85 21.04 4.58 0.35
N ALA A 86 21.45 5.50 -0.50
CA ALA A 86 20.60 6.59 -0.96
C ALA A 86 19.62 6.10 -2.04
N GLY A 87 18.42 6.67 -2.04
CA GLY A 87 17.42 6.45 -3.08
C GLY A 87 16.12 5.83 -2.55
N ASN A 88 16.17 4.58 -2.11
CA ASN A 88 14.96 3.91 -1.62
C ASN A 88 14.47 4.51 -0.30
N MET A 89 13.14 4.55 -0.12
CA MET A 89 12.52 5.08 1.09
C MET A 89 11.29 4.27 1.49
N LEU A 90 11.13 4.10 2.79
CA LEU A 90 9.96 3.52 3.42
C LEU A 90 9.37 4.52 4.41
N ARG A 91 8.05 4.64 4.44
CA ARG A 91 7.37 5.58 5.31
C ARG A 91 6.09 4.99 5.89
N TRP A 92 5.88 5.28 7.16
CA TRP A 92 4.65 5.03 7.88
C TRP A 92 4.15 6.34 8.49
N THR A 93 2.87 6.65 8.33
CA THR A 93 2.22 7.83 8.88
C THR A 93 1.01 7.38 9.71
N GLU A 94 0.90 7.84 10.95
CA GLU A 94 -0.16 7.44 11.89
C GLU A 94 -1.32 8.43 11.96
N GLY A 95 -1.16 9.65 11.44
CA GLY A 95 -2.15 10.70 11.52
C GLY A 95 -1.74 11.95 10.73
N LEU A 96 -2.25 13.11 11.14
CA LEU A 96 -2.03 14.40 10.47
C LEU A 96 -1.04 15.31 11.21
N GLY A 97 -0.48 14.86 12.33
CA GLY A 97 0.52 15.62 13.10
C GLY A 97 1.88 15.62 12.42
N GLN A 98 2.70 16.62 12.74
CA GLN A 98 4.04 16.76 12.17
C GLN A 98 4.99 15.64 12.61
N THR A 99 4.73 15.04 13.77
CA THR A 99 5.54 13.95 14.36
C THR A 99 4.98 12.56 14.08
N ASP A 100 3.85 12.47 13.35
CA ASP A 100 3.16 11.19 13.07
C ASP A 100 3.78 10.41 11.91
N THR A 101 4.82 10.93 11.27
CA THR A 101 5.49 10.28 10.14
C THR A 101 6.84 9.71 10.53
N TYR A 102 6.97 8.40 10.38
CA TYR A 102 8.17 7.60 10.63
C TYR A 102 8.76 7.15 9.29
N GLN A 103 10.04 7.37 9.08
CA GLN A 103 10.69 7.02 7.81
C GLN A 103 12.02 6.31 7.97
N ALA A 104 12.33 5.47 7.00
CA ALA A 104 13.67 4.99 6.71
C ALA A 104 14.06 5.50 5.32
N SER A 105 15.24 6.11 5.21
CA SER A 105 15.74 6.74 3.98
C SER A 105 17.27 6.77 4.00
N GLY A 106 17.91 7.26 2.95
CA GLY A 106 19.37 7.35 2.86
C GLY A 106 20.07 8.12 4.00
N VAL A 107 19.32 8.81 4.86
CA VAL A 107 19.87 9.62 5.97
C VAL A 107 19.44 9.15 7.36
N ILE A 108 18.37 8.37 7.48
CA ILE A 108 17.80 7.96 8.76
C ILE A 108 17.05 6.63 8.64
N GLY A 109 17.03 5.86 9.72
CA GLY A 109 16.34 4.58 9.77
C GLY A 109 17.04 3.50 8.95
N THR A 110 16.49 2.31 8.98
CA THR A 110 16.97 1.15 8.22
C THR A 110 15.80 0.30 7.78
N GLY A 111 15.92 -0.36 6.63
CA GLY A 111 14.88 -1.24 6.14
C GLY A 111 15.32 -2.07 4.95
N THR A 112 14.43 -2.94 4.54
CA THR A 112 14.61 -3.82 3.38
C THR A 112 13.32 -3.89 2.59
N ILE A 113 13.42 -3.83 1.26
CA ILE A 113 12.32 -4.04 0.32
C ILE A 113 12.71 -5.23 -0.54
N THR A 114 11.87 -6.25 -0.61
CA THR A 114 12.04 -7.37 -1.54
C THR A 114 10.94 -7.31 -2.60
N VAL A 115 11.33 -6.96 -3.82
CA VAL A 115 10.43 -6.99 -4.99
C VAL A 115 10.42 -8.42 -5.52
N THR A 116 9.27 -9.06 -5.49
CA THR A 116 9.08 -10.45 -5.97
C THR A 116 8.53 -10.50 -7.39
N GLU A 117 7.83 -9.45 -7.82
CA GLU A 117 7.30 -9.31 -9.19
C GLU A 117 7.41 -7.84 -9.61
N LEU A 118 7.91 -7.60 -10.81
CA LEU A 118 7.94 -6.30 -11.47
C LEU A 118 7.72 -6.46 -12.96
N SER A 119 6.66 -5.86 -13.47
CA SER A 119 6.33 -5.83 -14.90
C SER A 119 5.92 -4.41 -15.31
N SER A 120 5.53 -4.22 -16.56
CA SER A 120 4.99 -2.93 -17.05
C SER A 120 3.65 -2.56 -16.43
N SER A 121 2.94 -3.49 -15.83
CA SER A 121 1.58 -3.29 -15.30
C SER A 121 1.43 -3.57 -13.80
N LYS A 122 2.47 -4.14 -13.14
CA LYS A 122 2.33 -4.62 -11.76
C LYS A 122 3.64 -4.61 -11.01
N VAL A 123 3.55 -4.30 -9.72
CA VAL A 123 4.62 -4.49 -8.73
C VAL A 123 4.10 -5.24 -7.51
N LYS A 124 4.91 -6.18 -7.00
CA LYS A 124 4.60 -6.95 -5.80
C LYS A 124 5.85 -7.20 -4.98
N GLY A 125 5.70 -7.25 -3.67
CA GLY A 125 6.83 -7.53 -2.79
C GLY A 125 6.49 -7.45 -1.31
N THR A 126 7.56 -7.47 -0.52
CA THR A 126 7.51 -7.37 0.94
C THR A 126 8.45 -6.28 1.42
N PHE A 127 8.25 -5.80 2.64
CA PHE A 127 9.14 -4.83 3.26
C PHE A 127 9.11 -4.90 4.78
N SER A 128 10.17 -4.40 5.37
CA SER A 128 10.26 -4.15 6.81
C SER A 128 11.21 -2.99 7.06
N PHE A 129 10.99 -2.24 8.13
CA PHE A 129 11.90 -1.15 8.49
C PHE A 129 11.73 -0.69 9.94
N THR A 130 12.76 -0.05 10.46
CA THR A 130 12.70 0.80 11.64
C THR A 130 12.76 2.24 11.16
N GLY A 131 11.65 2.96 11.30
CA GLY A 131 11.52 4.37 10.92
C GLY A 131 11.61 5.28 12.12
N TYR A 132 12.09 6.51 11.90
CA TYR A 132 12.16 7.57 12.90
C TYR A 132 11.36 8.78 12.44
N ASN A 133 10.76 9.46 13.39
CA ASN A 133 10.09 10.74 13.17
C ASN A 133 11.02 11.93 13.50
N THR A 134 10.52 13.14 13.41
CA THR A 134 11.27 14.37 13.71
C THR A 134 11.71 14.50 15.17
N ASP A 135 11.00 13.86 16.11
CA ASP A 135 11.33 13.83 17.53
C ASP A 135 12.31 12.70 17.89
N GLN A 136 12.88 12.02 16.88
CA GLN A 136 13.79 10.87 17.04
C GLN A 136 13.15 9.68 17.76
N THR A 137 11.82 9.61 17.84
CA THR A 137 11.12 8.40 18.26
C THR A 137 11.02 7.43 17.10
N SER A 138 10.97 6.13 17.39
CA SER A 138 10.99 5.10 16.34
C SER A 138 9.75 4.23 16.38
N LYS A 139 9.43 3.64 15.22
CA LYS A 139 8.46 2.58 15.03
C LYS A 139 9.09 1.42 14.29
N GLN A 140 8.74 0.21 14.69
CA GLN A 140 9.13 -1.00 13.99
C GLN A 140 7.98 -1.46 13.09
N ILE A 141 8.23 -1.47 11.80
CA ILE A 141 7.32 -1.96 10.78
C ILE A 141 7.80 -3.31 10.28
N THR A 142 6.96 -4.32 10.44
CA THR A 142 7.27 -5.72 10.10
C THR A 142 6.16 -6.35 9.27
N GLU A 143 6.45 -7.49 8.65
CA GLU A 143 5.51 -8.27 7.84
C GLU A 143 4.79 -7.41 6.79
N GLY A 144 5.47 -6.39 6.29
CA GLY A 144 4.95 -5.53 5.23
C GLY A 144 4.83 -6.30 3.93
N THR A 145 3.67 -6.19 3.26
CA THR A 145 3.45 -6.71 1.92
C THR A 145 2.82 -5.64 1.05
N PHE A 146 3.12 -5.66 -0.22
CA PHE A 146 2.44 -4.83 -1.22
C PHE A 146 2.21 -5.59 -2.51
N GLU A 147 1.10 -5.30 -3.14
CA GLU A 147 0.77 -5.70 -4.50
C GLU A 147 -0.07 -4.59 -5.12
N ALA A 148 0.36 -4.03 -6.26
CA ALA A 148 -0.35 -2.93 -6.91
C ALA A 148 -0.15 -2.96 -8.42
N ASN A 149 -1.14 -2.49 -9.17
CA ASN A 149 -1.09 -2.26 -10.60
C ASN A 149 -0.74 -0.80 -10.89
N PHE A 150 0.01 -0.57 -11.99
CA PHE A 150 0.36 0.75 -12.51
C PHE A 150 -0.76 1.36 -13.35
#